data_5d823382c282b33bcff1bcbc4864a697
#
_entry.id   5d823382c282b33bcff1bcbc4864a697
#
_cell.length_a   1.000
_cell.length_b   1.000
_cell.length_c   1.000
_cell.angle_alpha   90.00
_cell.angle_beta   90.00
_cell.angle_gamma   90.00
#
_symmetry.space_group_name_H-M   'P 1'
#
loop_
_entity.id
_entity.type
_entity.pdbx_description
1 polymer ?
#
loop_
_entity_poly.entity_id
_entity_poly.type
_entity_poly.pdbx_seq_one_letter_code
_entity_poly.pdbx_strand_id
1 'polypeptide(L)'
;MRNRPTAGRARLALAVAVVLGGGALTALPAQAAPAADGLTVQYRTSASGASADQTEPWFKVRNTGSSTVQLSQVKVRYYFKADSSDASYRFACSWAVRGCSAVTGTFGTLSNPTATADRYLEVGFTSAAGTLAPGADTGDLQLRFYRSNWQTLRQSDDYSFDGARTSYGDWDRVTAQLSGATVWGTAPEGNDPTDPTDPTDPTDPPGGGQTLFDDFDYGSHTDPALSAHGWSVRSNSGGPGVPGATWDPSKVTFVSAGGNSVMNLETSTAGTGASTTQTEVLTKSMKFRNGTYAARVRFSDVPKSGPDGDHLVQTFFTINDLKAPMADDYAEYDFEYLPNGGWGEPSNILYTTSWETYNPDPWQAVNQHSEQRSSYAGWHDLVVTIDDGAITYYVDGQLFGTHGAQYLPERPMSINFNQWLIDLNGQTSTTPRSYDQQVDYVLHVKDQVLTPAEVAAKVSGYRTAGTGFVDEVPTS
;
A
#
# COMPACT_ATOMS: atom_id res chain seq x y z
N MET A 1 24.95 -68.38 -15.39
CA MET A 1 24.72 -69.13 -16.68
C MET A 1 23.99 -68.20 -17.63
N ARG A 2 24.67 -67.87 -18.70
CA ARG A 2 24.19 -67.69 -20.11
C ARG A 2 23.03 -66.66 -20.32
N ASN A 3 23.00 -65.73 -21.28
CA ASN A 3 23.94 -65.29 -22.31
C ASN A 3 23.34 -63.96 -22.85
N ARG A 4 24.19 -63.03 -23.20
CA ARG A 4 23.87 -61.94 -24.16
C ARG A 4 23.77 -62.53 -25.56
N PRO A 5 23.13 -61.85 -26.52
CA PRO A 5 23.97 -61.22 -27.52
C PRO A 5 23.54 -59.79 -27.95
N THR A 6 24.55 -59.15 -28.48
CA THR A 6 24.74 -57.86 -29.15
C THR A 6 24.21 -57.85 -30.58
N ALA A 7 24.17 -56.60 -31.13
CA ALA A 7 24.26 -56.11 -32.51
C ALA A 7 22.91 -55.54 -33.03
N GLY A 8 22.85 -54.44 -33.81
CA GLY A 8 23.87 -53.79 -34.60
C GLY A 8 23.33 -52.47 -35.17
N ARG A 9 24.24 -51.57 -35.45
CA ARG A 9 23.98 -50.28 -36.10
C ARG A 9 23.69 -50.47 -37.59
N ALA A 10 22.65 -49.80 -38.14
CA ALA A 10 22.53 -49.53 -39.56
C ALA A 10 22.34 -48.03 -39.77
N ARG A 11 23.30 -47.42 -40.44
CA ARG A 11 23.23 -46.06 -41.00
C ARG A 11 22.48 -46.13 -42.33
N LEU A 12 21.46 -45.30 -42.50
CA LEU A 12 20.89 -45.07 -43.83
C LEU A 12 21.02 -43.59 -44.17
N ALA A 13 21.75 -43.31 -45.22
CA ALA A 13 21.84 -42.00 -45.84
C ALA A 13 20.60 -41.78 -46.71
N LEU A 14 19.97 -40.62 -46.62
CA LEU A 14 18.90 -40.25 -47.54
C LEU A 14 19.25 -38.96 -48.25
N ALA A 15 19.16 -39.04 -49.57
CA ALA A 15 19.48 -38.01 -50.55
C ALA A 15 18.39 -36.89 -50.50
N VAL A 16 18.86 -35.66 -50.70
CA VAL A 16 18.03 -34.46 -50.86
C VAL A 16 17.49 -34.44 -52.30
N ALA A 17 16.18 -34.42 -52.47
CA ALA A 17 15.53 -34.02 -53.70
C ALA A 17 14.77 -32.70 -53.45
N VAL A 18 15.24 -31.62 -54.09
CA VAL A 18 14.55 -30.32 -54.11
C VAL A 18 13.45 -30.39 -55.15
N VAL A 19 12.20 -30.27 -54.72
CA VAL A 19 11.05 -30.00 -55.60
C VAL A 19 10.53 -28.59 -55.31
N LEU A 20 10.74 -27.68 -56.26
CA LEU A 20 10.09 -26.38 -56.29
C LEU A 20 8.61 -26.54 -56.69
N GLY A 21 7.72 -26.53 -55.73
CA GLY A 21 6.27 -26.46 -55.93
C GLY A 21 5.74 -25.19 -55.31
N GLY A 22 5.29 -24.23 -56.13
CA GLY A 22 4.57 -23.05 -55.67
C GLY A 22 3.22 -23.46 -55.06
N GLY A 23 3.10 -23.36 -53.73
CA GLY A 23 1.87 -23.55 -52.99
C GLY A 23 1.45 -22.23 -52.36
N ALA A 24 0.24 -21.78 -52.65
CA ALA A 24 -0.40 -20.63 -52.04
C ALA A 24 -0.40 -20.81 -50.51
N LEU A 25 0.20 -19.88 -49.81
CA LEU A 25 0.07 -19.75 -48.34
C LEU A 25 -1.38 -19.34 -48.02
N THR A 26 -2.23 -20.31 -47.69
CA THR A 26 -3.47 -20.03 -47.01
C THR A 26 -3.11 -19.60 -45.59
N ALA A 27 -3.29 -18.33 -45.31
CA ALA A 27 -3.20 -17.81 -43.95
C ALA A 27 -4.17 -18.59 -43.05
N LEU A 28 -3.64 -19.32 -42.09
CA LEU A 28 -4.43 -19.86 -40.98
C LEU A 28 -5.08 -18.67 -40.24
N PRO A 29 -6.37 -18.77 -39.88
CA PRO A 29 -6.97 -17.73 -39.09
C PRO A 29 -6.17 -17.59 -37.80
N ALA A 30 -5.75 -16.35 -37.49
CA ALA A 30 -5.12 -16.04 -36.21
C ALA A 30 -6.08 -16.52 -35.14
N GLN A 31 -5.64 -17.50 -34.32
CA GLN A 31 -6.33 -17.85 -33.09
C GLN A 31 -6.38 -16.57 -32.27
N ALA A 32 -7.59 -16.08 -31.98
CA ALA A 32 -7.79 -15.02 -31.03
C ALA A 32 -7.08 -15.41 -29.73
N ALA A 33 -6.20 -14.54 -29.24
CA ALA A 33 -5.64 -14.70 -27.90
C ALA A 33 -6.79 -14.97 -26.92
N PRO A 34 -6.61 -15.84 -25.91
CA PRO A 34 -7.64 -16.04 -24.90
C PRO A 34 -8.01 -14.66 -24.35
N ALA A 35 -9.31 -14.35 -24.33
CA ALA A 35 -9.79 -13.10 -23.77
C ALA A 35 -9.25 -13.01 -22.35
N ALA A 36 -8.44 -11.99 -22.07
CA ALA A 36 -8.01 -11.68 -20.72
C ALA A 36 -9.25 -11.58 -19.83
N ASP A 37 -9.13 -11.95 -18.55
CA ASP A 37 -10.21 -11.75 -17.58
C ASP A 37 -10.72 -10.32 -17.73
N GLY A 38 -11.97 -10.16 -18.19
CA GLY A 38 -12.50 -8.90 -18.70
C GLY A 38 -13.69 -8.44 -17.87
N LEU A 39 -13.79 -7.14 -17.72
CA LEU A 39 -15.00 -6.47 -17.23
C LEU A 39 -15.62 -5.68 -18.36
N THR A 40 -16.93 -5.42 -18.27
CA THR A 40 -17.67 -4.46 -19.09
C THR A 40 -18.42 -3.53 -18.16
N VAL A 41 -18.40 -2.22 -18.45
CA VAL A 41 -19.20 -1.25 -17.69
C VAL A 41 -20.37 -0.78 -18.55
N GLN A 42 -21.56 -0.95 -18.01
CA GLN A 42 -22.78 -0.35 -18.54
C GLN A 42 -23.07 0.93 -17.77
N TYR A 43 -23.38 1.98 -18.51
CA TYR A 43 -23.71 3.30 -17.97
C TYR A 43 -25.09 3.73 -18.41
N ARG A 44 -25.76 4.47 -17.54
CA ARG A 44 -26.88 5.37 -17.85
C ARG A 44 -26.81 6.59 -16.98
N THR A 45 -27.44 7.69 -17.40
CA THR A 45 -27.68 8.85 -16.54
C THR A 45 -29.13 8.90 -16.09
N SER A 46 -29.35 9.37 -14.85
CA SER A 46 -30.67 9.75 -14.36
C SER A 46 -30.91 11.27 -14.46
N ALA A 47 -29.84 12.07 -14.46
CA ALA A 47 -29.84 13.51 -14.67
C ALA A 47 -29.39 13.82 -16.11
N SER A 48 -30.31 13.85 -17.08
CA SER A 48 -29.99 13.96 -18.51
C SER A 48 -29.78 15.39 -19.02
N GLY A 49 -29.98 16.43 -18.18
CA GLY A 49 -29.81 17.84 -18.54
C GLY A 49 -28.37 18.23 -18.83
N ALA A 50 -28.13 19.24 -19.67
CA ALA A 50 -26.78 19.79 -19.90
C ALA A 50 -26.12 20.37 -18.64
N SER A 51 -26.96 20.76 -17.67
CA SER A 51 -26.56 21.21 -16.33
C SER A 51 -27.54 20.67 -15.29
N ALA A 52 -27.07 20.37 -14.09
CA ALA A 52 -27.88 19.82 -13.01
C ALA A 52 -27.26 20.18 -11.65
N ASP A 53 -28.05 20.05 -10.57
CA ASP A 53 -27.55 20.27 -9.20
C ASP A 53 -26.68 19.10 -8.74
N GLN A 54 -26.77 17.95 -9.41
CA GLN A 54 -25.97 16.75 -9.19
C GLN A 54 -25.83 15.95 -10.49
N THR A 55 -24.67 15.33 -10.67
CA THR A 55 -24.45 14.33 -11.72
C THR A 55 -24.85 12.96 -11.18
N GLU A 56 -25.60 12.19 -11.94
CA GLU A 56 -26.12 10.88 -11.56
C GLU A 56 -25.66 9.78 -12.51
N PRO A 57 -24.39 9.35 -12.45
CA PRO A 57 -23.88 8.26 -13.23
C PRO A 57 -24.27 6.93 -12.57
N TRP A 58 -25.14 6.17 -13.22
CA TRP A 58 -25.53 4.86 -12.77
C TRP A 58 -24.79 3.79 -13.55
N PHE A 59 -24.25 2.78 -12.84
CA PHE A 59 -23.44 1.74 -13.44
C PHE A 59 -23.97 0.33 -13.17
N LYS A 60 -23.58 -0.59 -14.06
CA LYS A 60 -23.48 -2.02 -13.82
C LYS A 60 -22.12 -2.48 -14.29
N VAL A 61 -21.41 -3.20 -13.46
CA VAL A 61 -20.14 -3.85 -13.84
C VAL A 61 -20.43 -5.32 -14.06
N ARG A 62 -20.10 -5.82 -15.25
CA ARG A 62 -20.30 -7.21 -15.65
C ARG A 62 -18.95 -7.91 -15.78
N ASN A 63 -18.86 -9.11 -15.23
CA ASN A 63 -17.73 -10.00 -15.45
C ASN A 63 -17.91 -10.73 -16.79
N THR A 64 -17.12 -10.38 -17.79
CA THR A 64 -17.09 -11.02 -19.11
C THR A 64 -15.98 -12.02 -19.26
N GLY A 65 -15.13 -12.15 -18.25
CA GLY A 65 -14.04 -13.14 -18.18
C GLY A 65 -14.54 -14.54 -17.78
N SER A 66 -13.61 -15.46 -17.66
CA SER A 66 -13.83 -16.87 -17.32
C SER A 66 -13.64 -17.19 -15.84
N SER A 67 -13.04 -16.28 -15.07
CA SER A 67 -12.74 -16.44 -13.65
C SER A 67 -13.65 -15.58 -12.78
N THR A 68 -13.87 -15.98 -11.53
CA THR A 68 -14.59 -15.18 -10.54
C THR A 68 -13.76 -13.96 -10.15
N VAL A 69 -14.35 -12.76 -10.18
CA VAL A 69 -13.73 -11.50 -9.83
C VAL A 69 -14.14 -11.08 -8.42
N GLN A 70 -13.17 -10.70 -7.60
CA GLN A 70 -13.40 -10.04 -6.30
C GLN A 70 -13.75 -8.57 -6.55
N LEU A 71 -14.93 -8.12 -6.11
CA LEU A 71 -15.35 -6.72 -6.35
C LEU A 71 -14.45 -5.71 -5.65
N SER A 72 -13.84 -6.04 -4.52
CA SER A 72 -12.86 -5.17 -3.85
C SER A 72 -11.61 -4.86 -4.69
N GLN A 73 -11.36 -5.61 -5.77
CA GLN A 73 -10.28 -5.36 -6.73
C GLN A 73 -10.72 -4.54 -7.95
N VAL A 74 -12.00 -4.16 -8.02
CA VAL A 74 -12.59 -3.44 -9.15
C VAL A 74 -12.73 -1.96 -8.82
N LYS A 75 -12.27 -1.11 -9.74
CA LYS A 75 -12.48 0.33 -9.71
C LYS A 75 -13.10 0.79 -11.04
N VAL A 76 -14.03 1.74 -10.99
CA VAL A 76 -14.66 2.35 -12.16
C VAL A 76 -14.44 3.85 -12.10
N ARG A 77 -13.87 4.46 -13.17
CA ARG A 77 -13.66 5.91 -13.24
C ARG A 77 -14.61 6.56 -14.21
N TYR A 78 -15.28 7.61 -13.72
CA TYR A 78 -16.10 8.55 -14.47
C TYR A 78 -15.36 9.88 -14.58
N TYR A 79 -15.07 10.34 -15.77
CA TYR A 79 -14.24 11.52 -16.04
C TYR A 79 -15.10 12.75 -16.34
N PHE A 80 -14.79 13.86 -15.70
CA PHE A 80 -15.57 15.10 -15.81
C PHE A 80 -14.70 16.35 -15.76
N LYS A 81 -15.26 17.48 -16.20
CA LYS A 81 -14.62 18.78 -16.16
C LYS A 81 -15.07 19.55 -14.92
N ALA A 82 -14.12 20.07 -14.13
CA ALA A 82 -14.47 20.91 -12.99
C ALA A 82 -15.00 22.27 -13.45
N ASP A 83 -16.14 22.69 -12.90
CA ASP A 83 -16.77 23.99 -13.21
C ASP A 83 -16.00 25.21 -12.65
N SER A 84 -15.10 24.98 -11.68
CA SER A 84 -14.19 25.99 -11.14
C SER A 84 -12.96 25.30 -10.51
N SER A 85 -11.84 26.02 -10.44
CA SER A 85 -10.59 25.50 -9.91
C SER A 85 -10.64 25.13 -8.41
N ASP A 86 -11.52 25.77 -7.66
CA ASP A 86 -11.76 25.57 -6.23
C ASP A 86 -12.97 24.65 -5.92
N ALA A 87 -13.53 23.99 -6.94
CA ALA A 87 -14.67 23.12 -6.76
C ALA A 87 -14.30 21.87 -5.95
N SER A 88 -14.99 21.67 -4.85
CA SER A 88 -14.96 20.44 -4.07
C SER A 88 -16.26 19.65 -4.29
N TYR A 89 -16.14 18.33 -4.33
CA TYR A 89 -17.22 17.42 -4.68
C TYR A 89 -17.51 16.45 -3.54
N ARG A 90 -18.78 15.99 -3.48
CA ARG A 90 -19.20 14.93 -2.58
C ARG A 90 -19.85 13.81 -3.34
N PHE A 91 -19.50 12.60 -2.99
CA PHE A 91 -20.09 11.37 -3.49
C PHE A 91 -21.23 10.91 -2.59
N ALA A 92 -22.26 10.32 -3.19
CA ALA A 92 -23.29 9.58 -2.47
C ALA A 92 -23.80 8.41 -3.29
N CYS A 93 -24.03 7.29 -2.64
CA CYS A 93 -24.76 6.16 -3.18
C CYS A 93 -26.25 6.34 -2.82
N SER A 94 -27.13 6.47 -3.81
CA SER A 94 -28.57 6.54 -3.59
C SER A 94 -29.17 5.15 -3.37
N TRP A 95 -28.69 4.16 -4.12
CA TRP A 95 -29.07 2.77 -4.00
C TRP A 95 -28.07 1.86 -4.73
N ALA A 96 -27.83 0.68 -4.20
CA ALA A 96 -27.02 -0.34 -4.84
C ALA A 96 -27.54 -1.74 -4.49
N VAL A 97 -27.59 -2.66 -5.47
CA VAL A 97 -27.96 -4.07 -5.22
C VAL A 97 -27.02 -4.71 -4.22
N ARG A 98 -25.75 -4.34 -4.25
CA ARG A 98 -24.71 -4.81 -3.33
C ARG A 98 -24.74 -4.12 -1.95
N GLY A 99 -25.66 -3.15 -1.76
CA GLY A 99 -25.71 -2.28 -0.58
C GLY A 99 -24.80 -1.06 -0.71
N CYS A 100 -25.29 0.13 -0.36
CA CYS A 100 -24.49 1.37 -0.44
C CYS A 100 -23.27 1.36 0.48
N SER A 101 -23.30 0.66 1.61
CA SER A 101 -22.15 0.49 2.51
C SER A 101 -21.01 -0.32 1.91
N ALA A 102 -21.28 -1.05 0.81
CA ALA A 102 -20.28 -1.80 0.08
C ALA A 102 -19.70 -1.06 -1.13
N VAL A 103 -20.14 0.20 -1.39
CA VAL A 103 -19.70 1.02 -2.51
C VAL A 103 -19.00 2.27 -1.99
N THR A 104 -17.82 2.57 -2.52
CA THR A 104 -17.04 3.77 -2.19
C THR A 104 -16.93 4.70 -3.38
N GLY A 105 -16.68 5.98 -3.15
CA GLY A 105 -16.43 6.96 -4.20
C GLY A 105 -15.47 8.03 -3.73
N THR A 106 -14.39 8.22 -4.47
CA THR A 106 -13.35 9.22 -4.24
C THR A 106 -13.14 10.07 -5.49
N PHE A 107 -12.59 11.28 -5.33
CA PHE A 107 -12.31 12.17 -6.45
C PHE A 107 -10.81 12.33 -6.64
N GLY A 108 -10.38 12.35 -7.90
CA GLY A 108 -9.00 12.59 -8.26
C GLY A 108 -8.87 13.61 -9.39
N THR A 109 -7.66 14.11 -9.57
CA THR A 109 -7.26 15.04 -10.63
C THR A 109 -6.55 14.27 -11.73
N LEU A 110 -6.78 14.64 -13.00
CA LEU A 110 -6.05 14.07 -14.12
C LEU A 110 -4.67 14.72 -14.26
N SER A 111 -3.66 13.91 -14.54
CA SER A 111 -2.28 14.36 -14.81
C SER A 111 -2.22 15.21 -16.08
N ASN A 112 -2.99 14.83 -17.11
CA ASN A 112 -3.09 15.54 -18.39
C ASN A 112 -4.53 16.05 -18.61
N PRO A 113 -4.89 17.23 -18.06
CA PRO A 113 -6.23 17.79 -18.22
C PRO A 113 -6.58 18.02 -19.69
N THR A 114 -7.79 17.60 -20.09
CA THR A 114 -8.33 17.84 -21.43
C THR A 114 -9.41 18.93 -21.41
N ALA A 115 -9.95 19.26 -22.58
CA ALA A 115 -11.07 20.20 -22.67
C ALA A 115 -12.35 19.68 -22.00
N THR A 116 -12.47 18.35 -21.86
CA THR A 116 -13.67 17.65 -21.36
C THR A 116 -13.48 16.91 -20.05
N ALA A 117 -12.26 16.89 -19.49
CA ALA A 117 -11.97 16.29 -18.20
C ALA A 117 -10.70 16.88 -17.59
N ASP A 118 -10.74 17.16 -16.30
CA ASP A 118 -9.58 17.45 -15.43
C ASP A 118 -9.72 16.73 -14.08
N ARG A 119 -10.83 16.06 -13.85
CA ARG A 119 -11.18 15.30 -12.65
C ARG A 119 -11.76 13.95 -13.03
N TYR A 120 -11.78 13.06 -12.07
CA TYR A 120 -12.56 11.83 -12.14
C TYR A 120 -13.20 11.50 -10.78
N LEU A 121 -14.37 10.83 -10.84
CA LEU A 121 -14.92 10.06 -9.73
C LEU A 121 -14.45 8.62 -9.89
N GLU A 122 -13.75 8.09 -8.89
CA GLU A 122 -13.43 6.67 -8.80
C GLU A 122 -14.42 5.98 -7.87
N VAL A 123 -15.16 5.02 -8.41
CA VAL A 123 -16.09 4.16 -7.70
C VAL A 123 -15.40 2.84 -7.42
N GLY A 124 -15.31 2.48 -6.15
CA GLY A 124 -14.73 1.23 -5.69
C GLY A 124 -15.73 0.41 -4.87
N PHE A 125 -15.25 -0.72 -4.35
CA PHE A 125 -16.06 -1.63 -3.56
C PHE A 125 -15.28 -2.12 -2.34
N THR A 126 -15.96 -2.22 -1.20
CA THR A 126 -15.41 -2.91 -0.03
C THR A 126 -15.50 -4.44 -0.21
N SER A 127 -14.83 -5.20 0.65
CA SER A 127 -14.93 -6.67 0.65
C SER A 127 -16.37 -7.19 0.86
N ALA A 128 -17.24 -6.38 1.49
CA ALA A 128 -18.65 -6.71 1.69
C ALA A 128 -19.45 -6.78 0.38
N ALA A 129 -18.97 -6.18 -0.72
CA ALA A 129 -19.59 -6.31 -2.04
C ALA A 129 -19.52 -7.73 -2.61
N GLY A 130 -18.59 -8.57 -2.10
CA GLY A 130 -18.43 -9.98 -2.50
C GLY A 130 -17.79 -10.11 -3.89
N THR A 131 -18.26 -11.11 -4.65
CA THR A 131 -17.67 -11.52 -5.92
C THR A 131 -18.65 -11.45 -7.10
N LEU A 132 -18.10 -11.43 -8.31
CA LEU A 132 -18.82 -11.65 -9.57
C LEU A 132 -18.35 -12.96 -10.20
N ALA A 133 -19.25 -13.93 -10.32
CA ALA A 133 -19.02 -15.13 -11.14
C ALA A 133 -18.94 -14.75 -12.64
N PRO A 134 -18.33 -15.59 -13.49
CA PRO A 134 -18.36 -15.39 -14.94
C PRO A 134 -19.78 -15.16 -15.47
N GLY A 135 -19.94 -14.10 -16.25
CA GLY A 135 -21.24 -13.69 -16.84
C GLY A 135 -22.17 -12.94 -15.88
N ALA A 136 -21.88 -12.86 -14.58
CA ALA A 136 -22.69 -12.09 -13.62
C ALA A 136 -22.37 -10.59 -13.68
N ASP A 137 -23.28 -9.75 -13.15
CA ASP A 137 -23.08 -8.32 -12.97
C ASP A 137 -23.37 -7.86 -11.52
N THR A 138 -22.99 -6.62 -11.20
CA THR A 138 -23.21 -6.02 -9.87
C THR A 138 -24.67 -5.78 -9.54
N GLY A 139 -25.57 -5.81 -10.54
CA GLY A 139 -26.85 -5.11 -10.47
C GLY A 139 -26.67 -3.60 -10.53
N ASP A 140 -27.75 -2.87 -10.33
CA ASP A 140 -27.75 -1.41 -10.38
C ASP A 140 -26.90 -0.80 -9.26
N LEU A 141 -26.06 0.17 -9.64
CA LEU A 141 -25.35 1.10 -8.78
C LEU A 141 -25.87 2.50 -9.09
N GLN A 142 -26.79 3.01 -8.29
CA GLN A 142 -27.41 4.32 -8.46
C GLN A 142 -26.61 5.35 -7.65
N LEU A 143 -25.68 5.99 -8.33
CA LEU A 143 -24.69 6.86 -7.74
C LEU A 143 -24.97 8.31 -8.11
N ARG A 144 -24.44 9.23 -7.32
CA ARG A 144 -24.48 10.66 -7.60
C ARG A 144 -23.28 11.37 -6.99
N PHE A 145 -22.91 12.47 -7.59
CA PHE A 145 -22.02 13.44 -6.99
C PHE A 145 -22.48 14.87 -7.25
N TYR A 146 -22.09 15.78 -6.38
CA TYR A 146 -22.50 17.16 -6.37
C TYR A 146 -21.42 18.04 -5.78
N ARG A 147 -21.45 19.35 -6.11
CA ARG A 147 -20.54 20.31 -5.49
C ARG A 147 -20.88 20.50 -4.02
N SER A 148 -19.88 20.58 -3.15
CA SER A 148 -20.09 20.73 -1.69
C SER A 148 -20.92 21.97 -1.31
N ASN A 149 -20.91 22.98 -2.17
CA ASN A 149 -21.67 24.22 -2.03
C ASN A 149 -23.03 24.21 -2.77
N TRP A 150 -23.45 23.06 -3.32
CA TRP A 150 -24.70 22.87 -4.07
C TRP A 150 -24.88 23.79 -5.30
N GLN A 151 -23.80 24.35 -5.84
CA GLN A 151 -23.86 25.04 -7.13
C GLN A 151 -24.05 24.04 -8.25
N THR A 152 -24.75 24.49 -9.30
CA THR A 152 -25.03 23.72 -10.51
C THR A 152 -23.74 23.22 -11.16
N LEU A 153 -23.78 21.96 -11.61
CA LEU A 153 -22.76 21.29 -12.41
C LEU A 153 -23.12 21.41 -13.88
N ARG A 154 -22.13 21.65 -14.72
CA ARG A 154 -22.27 21.60 -16.18
C ARG A 154 -21.77 20.24 -16.66
N GLN A 155 -22.69 19.35 -17.04
CA GLN A 155 -22.39 17.98 -17.45
C GLN A 155 -22.08 17.85 -18.95
N SER A 156 -22.55 18.80 -19.77
CA SER A 156 -22.45 18.69 -21.24
C SER A 156 -21.05 18.73 -21.80
N ASP A 157 -20.07 19.17 -21.03
CA ASP A 157 -18.64 19.17 -21.36
C ASP A 157 -17.83 18.08 -20.64
N ASP A 158 -18.50 17.18 -19.90
CA ASP A 158 -17.85 16.06 -19.24
C ASP A 158 -17.59 14.92 -20.23
N TYR A 159 -16.37 14.38 -20.19
CA TYR A 159 -15.93 13.28 -21.07
C TYR A 159 -16.83 12.06 -20.99
N SER A 160 -17.21 11.65 -19.77
CA SER A 160 -18.01 10.43 -19.54
C SER A 160 -19.51 10.66 -19.66
N PHE A 161 -19.97 11.91 -19.71
CA PHE A 161 -21.41 12.21 -19.77
C PHE A 161 -22.01 11.97 -21.16
N ASP A 162 -23.16 11.34 -21.18
CA ASP A 162 -24.06 11.29 -22.33
C ASP A 162 -25.52 11.35 -21.85
N GLY A 163 -26.13 12.53 -22.01
CA GLY A 163 -27.50 12.79 -21.58
C GLY A 163 -28.57 11.97 -22.35
N ALA A 164 -28.24 11.38 -23.50
CA ALA A 164 -29.13 10.50 -24.25
C ALA A 164 -29.20 9.08 -23.68
N ARG A 165 -28.26 8.69 -22.83
CA ARG A 165 -28.17 7.36 -22.21
C ARG A 165 -29.07 7.22 -20.99
N THR A 166 -30.36 7.16 -21.21
CA THR A 166 -31.37 6.95 -20.15
C THR A 166 -31.65 5.48 -19.83
N SER A 167 -31.03 4.56 -20.60
CA SER A 167 -31.04 3.10 -20.38
C SER A 167 -29.63 2.57 -20.34
N TYR A 168 -29.40 1.48 -19.59
CA TYR A 168 -28.11 0.83 -19.51
C TYR A 168 -27.61 0.34 -20.87
N GLY A 169 -26.38 0.65 -21.19
CA GLY A 169 -25.66 0.17 -22.37
C GLY A 169 -24.16 0.27 -22.12
N ASP A 170 -23.40 -0.57 -22.78
CA ASP A 170 -21.94 -0.56 -22.68
C ASP A 170 -21.39 0.83 -23.02
N TRP A 171 -20.48 1.35 -22.20
CA TRP A 171 -19.98 2.72 -22.32
C TRP A 171 -18.48 2.78 -22.10
N ASP A 172 -17.75 3.00 -23.14
CA ASP A 172 -16.29 3.00 -23.19
C ASP A 172 -15.63 4.33 -22.76
N ARG A 173 -16.43 5.39 -22.49
CA ARG A 173 -15.91 6.63 -21.87
C ARG A 173 -15.91 6.61 -20.35
N VAL A 174 -16.08 5.46 -19.75
CA VAL A 174 -15.72 5.14 -18.37
C VAL A 174 -14.74 4.01 -18.40
N THR A 175 -13.74 4.01 -17.51
CA THR A 175 -12.80 2.91 -17.43
C THR A 175 -13.13 1.99 -16.27
N ALA A 176 -12.87 0.69 -16.41
CA ALA A 176 -12.81 -0.23 -15.29
C ALA A 176 -11.41 -0.82 -15.16
N GLN A 177 -10.94 -0.87 -13.94
CA GLN A 177 -9.69 -1.51 -13.56
C GLN A 177 -9.99 -2.77 -12.75
N LEU A 178 -9.16 -3.78 -12.93
CA LEU A 178 -9.11 -4.99 -12.11
C LEU A 178 -7.69 -5.14 -11.59
N SER A 179 -7.52 -5.11 -10.26
CA SER A 179 -6.19 -5.16 -9.62
C SER A 179 -5.21 -4.11 -10.17
N GLY A 180 -5.69 -2.89 -10.46
CA GLY A 180 -4.90 -1.78 -10.97
C GLY A 180 -4.71 -1.74 -12.49
N ALA A 181 -4.99 -2.84 -13.22
CA ALA A 181 -4.89 -2.85 -14.69
C ALA A 181 -6.22 -2.42 -15.32
N THR A 182 -6.20 -1.50 -16.30
CA THR A 182 -7.39 -1.14 -17.08
C THR A 182 -7.80 -2.33 -17.96
N VAL A 183 -9.02 -2.80 -17.74
CA VAL A 183 -9.61 -3.95 -18.46
C VAL A 183 -10.82 -3.58 -19.30
N TRP A 184 -11.31 -2.34 -19.20
CA TRP A 184 -12.43 -1.80 -19.94
C TRP A 184 -12.33 -0.29 -20.13
N GLY A 185 -12.80 0.19 -21.27
CA GLY A 185 -13.02 1.61 -21.59
C GLY A 185 -11.75 2.34 -21.99
N THR A 186 -11.90 3.61 -22.32
CA THR A 186 -10.84 4.52 -22.75
C THR A 186 -10.88 5.76 -21.85
N ALA A 187 -9.74 6.11 -21.27
CA ALA A 187 -9.58 7.36 -20.53
C ALA A 187 -9.49 8.57 -21.51
N PRO A 188 -9.69 9.82 -21.04
CA PRO A 188 -9.34 11.01 -21.82
C PRO A 188 -7.88 10.95 -22.27
N GLU A 189 -7.60 11.49 -23.47
CA GLU A 189 -6.28 11.41 -24.12
C GLU A 189 -5.12 11.75 -23.17
N GLY A 190 -4.06 10.91 -23.18
CA GLY A 190 -2.90 11.07 -22.30
C GLY A 190 -3.16 10.70 -20.83
N ASN A 191 -4.27 10.05 -20.50
CA ASN A 191 -4.63 9.69 -19.12
C ASN A 191 -5.01 8.19 -18.98
N ASP A 192 -4.62 7.35 -19.92
CA ASP A 192 -4.80 5.91 -19.76
C ASP A 192 -3.79 5.39 -18.72
N PRO A 193 -4.24 4.90 -17.57
CA PRO A 193 -3.34 4.42 -16.52
C PRO A 193 -2.50 3.19 -16.94
N THR A 194 -2.68 2.68 -18.15
CA THR A 194 -1.94 1.52 -18.68
C THR A 194 -1.30 1.79 -20.05
N ASP A 195 -1.27 3.04 -20.55
CA ASP A 195 -0.63 3.36 -21.84
C ASP A 195 0.91 3.45 -21.65
N PRO A 196 1.70 2.49 -22.21
CA PRO A 196 3.16 2.52 -22.15
C PRO A 196 3.78 3.54 -23.14
N THR A 197 2.97 4.38 -23.81
CA THR A 197 3.44 5.32 -24.85
C THR A 197 3.47 6.78 -24.39
N ASP A 198 3.16 7.08 -23.12
CA ASP A 198 3.48 8.39 -22.55
C ASP A 198 5.01 8.48 -22.38
N PRO A 199 5.71 9.39 -23.13
CA PRO A 199 7.15 9.54 -22.99
C PRO A 199 7.50 10.39 -21.77
N THR A 200 7.01 10.02 -20.61
CA THR A 200 7.61 10.42 -19.35
C THR A 200 8.77 9.46 -19.09
N ASP A 201 9.91 10.06 -18.83
CA ASP A 201 11.20 9.49 -18.47
C ASP A 201 11.07 8.07 -17.84
N PRO A 202 11.82 7.03 -18.32
CA PRO A 202 11.75 5.67 -17.77
C PRO A 202 12.18 5.54 -16.30
N THR A 203 12.25 6.63 -15.56
CA THR A 203 12.57 6.68 -14.13
C THR A 203 11.35 6.92 -13.23
N ASP A 204 10.12 7.14 -13.77
CA ASP A 204 8.95 7.43 -12.94
C ASP A 204 7.95 6.25 -12.93
N PRO A 205 7.78 5.53 -11.80
CA PRO A 205 6.77 4.47 -11.67
C PRO A 205 5.35 5.07 -11.68
N PRO A 206 4.32 4.36 -12.19
CA PRO A 206 2.98 4.89 -12.39
C PRO A 206 2.31 5.28 -11.07
N GLY A 207 2.00 6.57 -10.93
CA GLY A 207 1.23 7.15 -9.83
C GLY A 207 1.94 8.34 -9.19
N GLY A 208 1.75 9.55 -9.74
CA GLY A 208 2.41 10.80 -9.33
C GLY A 208 2.06 11.31 -7.93
N GLY A 209 2.38 10.56 -6.89
CA GLY A 209 2.55 11.05 -5.52
C GLY A 209 4.04 11.07 -5.20
N GLN A 210 4.51 12.15 -4.59
CA GLN A 210 5.88 12.23 -4.11
C GLN A 210 6.16 11.07 -3.16
N THR A 211 7.15 10.25 -3.50
CA THR A 211 7.37 8.95 -2.87
C THR A 211 8.73 8.91 -2.17
N LEU A 212 8.76 8.34 -0.97
CA LEU A 212 9.96 7.72 -0.40
C LEU A 212 9.82 6.21 -0.59
N PHE A 213 10.85 5.58 -1.17
CA PHE A 213 11.04 4.13 -1.18
C PHE A 213 12.49 3.81 -0.85
N ASP A 214 12.71 2.81 0.01
CA ASP A 214 14.04 2.30 0.34
C ASP A 214 13.95 0.80 0.61
N ASP A 215 14.72 -0.01 -0.09
CA ASP A 215 14.81 -1.47 0.08
C ASP A 215 15.97 -1.89 0.98
N PHE A 216 16.60 -0.93 1.65
CA PHE A 216 17.67 -1.12 2.61
C PHE A 216 18.89 -1.94 2.12
N ASP A 217 19.27 -1.72 0.85
CA ASP A 217 20.47 -2.35 0.28
C ASP A 217 21.74 -1.54 0.60
N TYR A 218 22.21 -1.69 1.83
CA TYR A 218 23.40 -1.01 2.35
C TYR A 218 24.42 -2.00 2.90
N GLY A 219 25.70 -1.58 2.90
CA GLY A 219 26.79 -2.42 3.38
C GLY A 219 26.93 -2.48 4.91
N SER A 220 26.52 -1.42 5.64
CA SER A 220 26.62 -1.31 7.10
C SER A 220 25.89 -0.07 7.62
N HIS A 221 25.75 0.05 8.97
CA HIS A 221 25.24 1.25 9.63
C HIS A 221 26.10 2.51 9.38
N THR A 222 27.34 2.36 8.94
CA THR A 222 28.23 3.47 8.56
C THR A 222 28.33 3.70 7.06
N ASP A 223 27.51 3.02 6.26
CA ASP A 223 27.48 3.22 4.82
C ASP A 223 27.13 4.69 4.51
N PRO A 224 27.96 5.41 3.74
CA PRO A 224 27.66 6.79 3.38
C PRO A 224 26.34 6.97 2.64
N ALA A 225 25.89 5.97 1.87
CA ALA A 225 24.63 5.98 1.16
C ALA A 225 23.44 6.01 2.14
N LEU A 226 23.46 5.23 3.22
CA LEU A 226 22.42 5.26 4.26
C LEU A 226 22.19 6.69 4.79
N SER A 227 23.28 7.37 5.10
CA SER A 227 23.23 8.76 5.57
C SER A 227 22.82 9.75 4.47
N ALA A 228 23.25 9.55 3.22
CA ALA A 228 22.89 10.39 2.07
C ALA A 228 21.41 10.22 1.70
N HIS A 229 20.85 9.04 1.87
CA HIS A 229 19.43 8.73 1.69
C HIS A 229 18.54 9.21 2.86
N GLY A 230 19.11 10.00 3.77
CA GLY A 230 18.32 10.66 4.83
C GLY A 230 18.10 9.85 6.09
N TRP A 231 18.75 8.70 6.24
CA TRP A 231 18.66 7.88 7.47
C TRP A 231 19.67 8.26 8.52
N SER A 232 19.29 8.12 9.77
CA SER A 232 20.13 8.24 10.96
C SER A 232 20.00 6.96 11.78
N VAL A 233 21.13 6.44 12.27
CA VAL A 233 21.16 5.36 13.24
C VAL A 233 21.43 5.97 14.61
N ARG A 234 20.54 5.73 15.57
CA ARG A 234 20.59 6.36 16.89
C ARG A 234 21.79 5.90 17.70
N SER A 235 22.48 6.87 18.32
CA SER A 235 23.61 6.64 19.23
C SER A 235 23.54 7.48 20.52
N ASN A 236 22.56 8.42 20.60
CA ASN A 236 22.37 9.27 21.77
C ASN A 236 21.61 8.52 22.88
N SER A 237 21.94 8.78 24.12
CA SER A 237 21.27 8.24 25.30
C SER A 237 19.85 8.79 25.47
N GLY A 238 19.05 8.13 26.30
CA GLY A 238 17.69 8.52 26.64
C GLY A 238 16.67 7.41 26.33
N GLY A 239 15.45 7.60 26.82
CA GLY A 239 14.33 6.66 26.57
C GLY A 239 13.91 6.56 25.11
N PRO A 240 12.98 5.63 24.80
CA PRO A 240 12.33 4.71 25.73
C PRO A 240 13.25 3.57 26.20
N GLY A 241 12.73 2.69 27.07
CA GLY A 241 13.35 1.44 27.47
C GLY A 241 14.01 1.46 28.85
N VAL A 242 14.81 0.43 29.07
CA VAL A 242 15.42 0.15 30.37
C VAL A 242 16.40 1.26 30.80
N PRO A 243 16.26 1.85 32.02
CA PRO A 243 17.21 2.84 32.51
C PRO A 243 18.63 2.33 32.47
N GLY A 244 19.56 3.09 31.86
CA GLY A 244 20.96 2.73 31.70
C GLY A 244 21.29 1.88 30.48
N ALA A 245 20.27 1.53 29.67
CA ALA A 245 20.49 0.92 28.35
C ALA A 245 21.13 1.91 27.38
N THR A 246 21.81 1.38 26.37
CA THR A 246 22.49 2.18 25.33
C THR A 246 21.88 1.89 23.98
N TRP A 247 21.74 2.93 23.16
CA TRP A 247 21.42 2.81 21.74
C TRP A 247 22.72 2.58 20.97
N ASP A 248 22.87 1.38 20.41
CA ASP A 248 24.13 0.94 19.80
C ASP A 248 23.98 0.82 18.28
N PRO A 249 24.50 1.79 17.50
CA PRO A 249 24.40 1.75 16.05
C PRO A 249 25.11 0.53 15.42
N SER A 250 26.11 -0.06 16.07
CA SER A 250 26.80 -1.25 15.56
C SER A 250 25.92 -2.51 15.52
N LYS A 251 24.79 -2.47 16.22
CA LYS A 251 23.77 -3.52 16.25
C LYS A 251 22.73 -3.40 15.09
N VAL A 252 22.82 -2.33 14.31
CA VAL A 252 22.10 -2.21 13.04
C VAL A 252 23.00 -2.74 11.93
N THR A 253 22.57 -3.83 11.31
CA THR A 253 23.32 -4.53 10.26
C THR A 253 22.42 -4.76 9.04
N PHE A 254 23.03 -5.03 7.89
CA PHE A 254 22.31 -5.35 6.66
C PHE A 254 22.68 -6.77 6.25
N VAL A 255 21.68 -7.62 6.05
CA VAL A 255 21.87 -9.05 5.82
C VAL A 255 21.02 -9.51 4.62
N SER A 256 21.43 -10.59 3.98
CA SER A 256 20.64 -11.18 2.90
C SER A 256 19.53 -12.07 3.46
N ALA A 257 18.29 -11.82 3.07
CA ALA A 257 17.13 -12.66 3.40
C ALA A 257 16.19 -12.77 2.20
N GLY A 258 15.83 -14.00 1.81
CA GLY A 258 14.91 -14.23 0.69
C GLY A 258 15.39 -13.74 -0.67
N GLY A 259 16.69 -13.45 -0.82
CA GLY A 259 17.28 -12.90 -2.06
C GLY A 259 17.40 -11.38 -2.09
N ASN A 260 16.88 -10.69 -1.09
CA ASN A 260 17.01 -9.23 -0.91
C ASN A 260 18.03 -8.90 0.19
N SER A 261 18.52 -7.67 0.20
CA SER A 261 19.12 -7.05 1.39
C SER A 261 18.02 -6.66 2.35
N VAL A 262 18.23 -6.80 3.66
CA VAL A 262 17.29 -6.37 4.68
C VAL A 262 18.04 -5.70 5.81
N MET A 263 17.46 -4.65 6.39
CA MET A 263 17.97 -4.03 7.61
C MET A 263 17.63 -4.93 8.79
N ASN A 264 18.64 -5.25 9.64
CA ASN A 264 18.49 -6.04 10.85
C ASN A 264 18.82 -5.19 12.07
N LEU A 265 17.88 -5.07 12.99
CA LEU A 265 18.02 -4.41 14.29
C LEU A 265 18.17 -5.49 15.37
N GLU A 266 19.30 -5.47 16.10
CA GLU A 266 19.53 -6.39 17.21
C GLU A 266 19.44 -5.65 18.55
N THR A 267 18.64 -6.17 19.47
CA THR A 267 18.59 -5.77 20.87
C THR A 267 19.18 -6.89 21.72
N SER A 268 19.99 -6.58 22.73
CA SER A 268 20.60 -7.58 23.61
C SER A 268 20.62 -7.13 25.05
N THR A 269 20.65 -8.12 25.96
CA THR A 269 20.79 -7.88 27.40
C THR A 269 21.42 -9.05 28.12
N ALA A 270 22.01 -8.79 29.28
CA ALA A 270 22.39 -9.79 30.29
C ALA A 270 21.70 -9.50 31.63
N GLY A 271 20.50 -8.93 31.61
CA GLY A 271 19.62 -8.71 32.76
C GLY A 271 19.91 -7.46 33.58
N THR A 272 20.70 -6.51 33.07
CA THR A 272 20.91 -5.20 33.70
C THR A 272 20.87 -4.08 32.69
N GLY A 273 20.50 -2.85 33.09
CA GLY A 273 20.53 -1.70 32.20
C GLY A 273 21.86 -1.48 31.51
N ALA A 274 22.95 -1.56 32.26
CA ALA A 274 24.33 -1.39 31.75
C ALA A 274 24.75 -2.48 30.73
N SER A 275 24.08 -3.64 30.72
CA SER A 275 24.33 -4.72 29.77
C SER A 275 23.26 -4.78 28.66
N THR A 276 22.36 -3.79 28.59
CA THR A 276 21.31 -3.73 27.60
C THR A 276 21.70 -2.79 26.48
N THR A 277 21.61 -3.30 25.24
CA THR A 277 21.72 -2.50 24.02
C THR A 277 20.40 -2.53 23.24
N GLN A 278 20.05 -1.41 22.65
CA GLN A 278 18.82 -1.17 21.88
C GLN A 278 19.19 -0.57 20.54
N THR A 279 18.30 -0.65 19.57
CA THR A 279 18.53 -0.13 18.22
C THR A 279 17.37 0.71 17.72
N GLU A 280 17.70 1.78 16.99
CA GLU A 280 16.74 2.63 16.31
C GLU A 280 17.35 3.19 15.02
N VAL A 281 16.56 3.17 13.95
CA VAL A 281 16.83 3.83 12.66
C VAL A 281 15.67 4.73 12.33
N LEU A 282 15.97 5.98 11.97
CA LEU A 282 14.95 7.01 11.74
C LEU A 282 15.37 7.93 10.59
N THR A 283 14.38 8.57 9.96
CA THR A 283 14.67 9.63 8.98
C THR A 283 15.19 10.88 9.69
N LYS A 284 16.20 11.54 9.10
CA LYS A 284 16.79 12.79 9.63
C LYS A 284 15.82 13.96 9.59
N SER A 285 14.90 13.95 8.63
CA SER A 285 13.94 15.03 8.40
C SER A 285 12.54 14.60 8.79
N MET A 286 11.84 15.46 9.50
CA MET A 286 10.39 15.38 9.70
C MET A 286 9.72 16.06 8.50
N LYS A 287 9.31 15.28 7.51
CA LYS A 287 8.71 15.80 6.26
C LYS A 287 7.48 14.99 5.80
N PHE A 288 7.14 13.94 6.51
CA PHE A 288 6.06 13.03 6.18
C PHE A 288 4.80 13.40 6.96
N ARG A 289 3.66 13.44 6.29
CA ARG A 289 2.39 13.80 6.93
C ARG A 289 1.27 12.88 6.43
N ASN A 290 0.30 13.40 5.66
CA ASN A 290 -0.78 12.61 5.09
C ASN A 290 -0.27 11.68 3.98
N GLY A 291 -0.97 10.58 3.78
CA GLY A 291 -0.68 9.62 2.73
C GLY A 291 -0.60 8.18 3.23
N THR A 292 0.11 7.35 2.51
CA THR A 292 0.32 5.94 2.83
C THR A 292 1.73 5.72 3.35
N TYR A 293 1.84 5.00 4.47
CA TYR A 293 3.10 4.48 5.00
C TYR A 293 3.03 2.97 4.99
N ALA A 294 4.06 2.34 4.50
CA ALA A 294 4.14 0.88 4.47
C ALA A 294 5.56 0.40 4.74
N ALA A 295 5.66 -0.74 5.40
CA ALA A 295 6.92 -1.45 5.58
C ALA A 295 6.66 -2.97 5.60
N ARG A 296 7.64 -3.74 5.15
CA ARG A 296 7.64 -5.18 5.36
C ARG A 296 8.62 -5.50 6.47
N VAL A 297 8.07 -5.97 7.60
CA VAL A 297 8.81 -6.19 8.84
C VAL A 297 8.73 -7.66 9.23
N ARG A 298 9.86 -8.22 9.68
CA ARG A 298 9.91 -9.54 10.29
C ARG A 298 10.03 -9.38 11.79
N PHE A 299 9.00 -9.80 12.50
CA PHE A 299 9.00 -9.90 13.95
C PHE A 299 9.51 -11.27 14.40
N SER A 300 10.04 -11.34 15.63
CA SER A 300 10.43 -12.59 16.26
C SER A 300 9.79 -12.77 17.64
N ASP A 301 9.31 -13.99 17.90
CA ASP A 301 8.75 -14.37 19.22
C ASP A 301 9.82 -14.75 20.20
N VAL A 302 10.93 -15.27 19.71
CA VAL A 302 11.99 -15.87 20.53
C VAL A 302 13.34 -15.20 20.28
N PRO A 303 14.26 -15.21 21.23
CA PRO A 303 15.60 -14.66 21.04
C PRO A 303 16.36 -15.44 19.96
N LYS A 304 17.24 -14.73 19.24
CA LYS A 304 18.24 -15.30 18.35
C LYS A 304 19.24 -16.18 19.14
N SER A 305 19.50 -15.79 20.39
CA SER A 305 20.40 -16.51 21.31
C SER A 305 20.04 -16.27 22.77
N GLY A 306 20.28 -17.25 23.62
CA GLY A 306 20.06 -17.16 25.05
C GLY A 306 18.63 -17.48 25.50
N PRO A 307 18.31 -17.26 26.80
CA PRO A 307 16.97 -17.53 27.34
C PRO A 307 15.94 -16.53 26.85
N ASP A 308 14.72 -17.01 26.67
CA ASP A 308 13.57 -16.24 26.25
C ASP A 308 12.76 -15.65 27.41
N GLY A 309 11.90 -14.65 27.12
CA GLY A 309 10.92 -14.09 28.05
C GLY A 309 11.12 -12.61 28.40
N ASP A 310 12.02 -11.89 27.73
CA ASP A 310 12.14 -10.43 27.94
C ASP A 310 10.91 -9.68 27.40
N HIS A 311 10.49 -8.65 28.12
CA HIS A 311 9.49 -7.69 27.66
C HIS A 311 10.11 -6.78 26.59
N LEU A 312 10.03 -7.24 25.35
CA LEU A 312 10.60 -6.62 24.17
C LEU A 312 9.48 -5.96 23.35
N VAL A 313 9.75 -4.81 22.76
CA VAL A 313 8.90 -4.22 21.73
C VAL A 313 9.67 -4.08 20.43
N GLN A 314 8.99 -4.42 19.32
CA GLN A 314 9.49 -4.37 17.95
C GLN A 314 8.55 -3.47 17.16
N THR A 315 9.06 -2.41 16.51
CA THR A 315 8.21 -1.35 15.99
C THR A 315 8.47 -0.97 14.53
N PHE A 316 7.43 -0.46 13.91
CA PHE A 316 7.44 0.45 12.77
C PHE A 316 6.51 1.61 13.11
N PHE A 317 7.00 2.85 13.08
CA PHE A 317 6.20 4.00 13.48
C PHE A 317 6.59 5.30 12.79
N THR A 318 5.73 6.29 12.92
CA THR A 318 5.98 7.67 12.47
C THR A 318 5.62 8.63 13.59
N ILE A 319 6.44 9.66 13.83
CA ILE A 319 6.35 10.51 15.02
C ILE A 319 6.87 11.92 14.73
N ASN A 320 6.33 12.92 15.43
CA ASN A 320 6.94 14.23 15.55
C ASN A 320 7.36 14.55 16.99
N ASP A 321 8.06 15.68 17.21
CA ASP A 321 8.52 16.08 18.54
C ASP A 321 7.37 16.52 19.45
N LEU A 322 7.26 15.98 20.64
CA LEU A 322 6.47 16.53 21.73
C LEU A 322 7.13 17.82 22.25
N LYS A 323 6.62 18.99 21.84
CA LYS A 323 7.20 20.30 22.18
C LYS A 323 7.02 20.67 23.67
N ALA A 324 5.92 20.22 24.26
CA ALA A 324 5.56 20.41 25.65
C ALA A 324 4.58 19.30 26.07
N PRO A 325 4.47 18.98 27.39
CA PRO A 325 3.43 18.09 27.85
C PRO A 325 2.04 18.51 27.36
N MET A 326 1.29 17.56 26.80
CA MET A 326 -0.05 17.78 26.23
C MET A 326 -0.09 18.80 25.07
N ALA A 327 1.01 18.94 24.29
CA ALA A 327 0.99 19.73 23.08
C ALA A 327 0.02 19.11 22.08
N ASP A 328 -0.88 19.95 21.53
CA ASP A 328 -1.95 19.53 20.61
C ASP A 328 -1.48 19.28 19.18
N ASP A 329 -0.24 19.64 18.86
CA ASP A 329 0.40 19.43 17.55
C ASP A 329 1.34 18.21 17.53
N TYR A 330 1.31 17.36 18.56
CA TYR A 330 1.99 16.07 18.58
C TYR A 330 1.21 15.04 17.74
N ALA A 331 1.91 14.14 17.12
CA ALA A 331 1.33 12.99 16.44
C ALA A 331 2.32 11.82 16.40
N GLU A 332 1.79 10.60 16.62
CA GLU A 332 2.54 9.34 16.51
C GLU A 332 1.60 8.23 16.04
N TYR A 333 2.07 7.38 15.14
CA TYR A 333 1.30 6.24 14.61
C TYR A 333 2.17 5.02 14.59
N ASP A 334 1.76 3.98 15.35
CA ASP A 334 2.59 2.84 15.69
C ASP A 334 2.04 1.53 15.17
N PHE A 335 2.96 0.64 14.82
CA PHE A 335 2.82 -0.81 14.94
C PHE A 335 3.82 -1.27 15.99
N GLU A 336 3.34 -1.89 17.09
CA GLU A 336 4.16 -2.32 18.23
C GLU A 336 3.87 -3.79 18.53
N TYR A 337 4.84 -4.65 18.28
CA TYR A 337 4.73 -6.07 18.59
C TYR A 337 5.51 -6.43 19.86
N LEU A 338 4.80 -7.01 20.82
CA LEU A 338 5.32 -7.47 22.12
C LEU A 338 5.24 -9.01 22.16
N PRO A 339 6.32 -9.73 21.88
CA PRO A 339 6.30 -11.19 21.82
C PRO A 339 6.07 -11.86 23.17
N ASN A 340 6.58 -11.27 24.26
CA ASN A 340 6.48 -11.79 25.61
C ASN A 340 5.61 -10.93 26.54
N GLY A 341 4.81 -10.03 25.95
CA GLY A 341 4.06 -9.05 26.74
C GLY A 341 4.92 -7.90 27.23
N GLY A 342 4.52 -7.30 28.31
CA GLY A 342 5.03 -6.04 28.87
C GLY A 342 3.88 -5.04 28.97
N TRP A 343 4.05 -3.94 29.68
CA TRP A 343 2.99 -2.96 29.98
C TRP A 343 1.73 -3.56 30.66
N GLY A 344 1.90 -4.73 31.32
CA GLY A 344 0.79 -5.46 31.94
C GLY A 344 0.22 -6.58 31.05
N GLU A 345 0.67 -6.70 29.83
CA GLU A 345 0.26 -7.76 28.90
C GLU A 345 0.97 -9.07 29.22
N PRO A 346 0.26 -10.21 29.18
CA PRO A 346 0.84 -11.49 29.62
C PRO A 346 1.61 -12.24 28.54
N SER A 347 1.41 -11.92 27.24
CA SER A 347 2.00 -12.66 26.11
C SER A 347 1.84 -11.88 24.79
N ASN A 348 2.12 -12.54 23.68
CA ASN A 348 2.07 -11.99 22.32
C ASN A 348 0.89 -11.06 22.07
N ILE A 349 1.19 -9.84 21.69
CA ILE A 349 0.19 -8.83 21.29
C ILE A 349 0.80 -7.87 20.26
N LEU A 350 0.03 -7.55 19.23
CA LEU A 350 0.33 -6.46 18.31
C LEU A 350 -0.64 -5.31 18.58
N TYR A 351 -0.11 -4.13 18.79
CA TYR A 351 -0.85 -2.88 18.85
C TYR A 351 -0.68 -2.08 17.55
N THR A 352 -1.73 -1.36 17.17
CA THR A 352 -1.64 -0.18 16.31
C THR A 352 -2.20 0.99 17.11
N THR A 353 -1.42 2.07 17.23
CA THR A 353 -1.79 3.20 18.07
C THR A 353 -1.73 4.50 17.27
N SER A 354 -2.69 5.38 17.48
CA SER A 354 -2.67 6.77 17.01
C SER A 354 -2.73 7.70 18.20
N TRP A 355 -1.72 8.54 18.34
CA TRP A 355 -1.60 9.48 19.45
C TRP A 355 -1.97 10.91 19.01
N GLU A 356 -2.72 11.57 19.85
CA GLU A 356 -2.93 13.02 19.81
C GLU A 356 -1.84 13.73 20.62
N THR A 357 -1.60 13.25 21.86
CA THR A 357 -0.63 13.87 22.76
C THR A 357 -0.42 13.04 24.02
N TYR A 358 0.58 13.41 24.82
CA TYR A 358 0.75 12.85 26.16
C TYR A 358 1.45 13.82 27.12
N ASN A 359 1.34 13.54 28.44
CA ASN A 359 2.14 14.12 29.49
C ASN A 359 3.00 13.01 30.13
N PRO A 360 4.34 13.10 30.12
CA PRO A 360 5.19 12.06 30.68
C PRO A 360 5.17 11.99 32.23
N ASP A 361 4.88 13.10 32.92
CA ASP A 361 4.84 13.16 34.40
C ASP A 361 3.90 14.29 34.89
N PRO A 362 2.79 13.97 35.61
CA PRO A 362 2.24 12.62 35.76
C PRO A 362 1.78 12.06 34.42
N TRP A 363 1.90 10.74 34.25
CA TRP A 363 1.53 10.09 32.98
C TRP A 363 0.06 10.31 32.63
N GLN A 364 -0.17 10.88 31.45
CA GLN A 364 -1.47 11.03 30.81
C GLN A 364 -1.30 10.79 29.32
N ALA A 365 -2.23 10.12 28.70
CA ALA A 365 -2.20 9.82 27.27
C ALA A 365 -3.55 10.14 26.62
N VAL A 366 -3.51 10.72 25.43
CA VAL A 366 -4.66 10.89 24.53
C VAL A 366 -4.33 10.14 23.26
N ASN A 367 -4.83 8.91 23.16
CA ASN A 367 -4.62 8.05 21.99
C ASN A 367 -5.85 7.17 21.74
N GLN A 368 -5.82 6.50 20.60
CA GLN A 368 -6.70 5.38 20.27
C GLN A 368 -5.82 4.23 19.79
N HIS A 369 -6.12 3.01 20.20
CA HIS A 369 -5.42 1.83 19.71
C HIS A 369 -6.40 0.74 19.27
N SER A 370 -5.88 -0.15 18.41
CA SER A 370 -6.45 -1.45 18.09
C SER A 370 -5.42 -2.51 18.45
N GLU A 371 -5.89 -3.69 18.88
CA GLU A 371 -4.99 -4.75 19.34
C GLU A 371 -5.43 -6.13 18.87
N GLN A 372 -4.46 -7.02 18.71
CA GLN A 372 -4.72 -8.43 18.48
C GLN A 372 -3.70 -9.29 19.21
N ARG A 373 -4.22 -10.24 20.00
CA ARG A 373 -3.42 -11.21 20.77
C ARG A 373 -3.17 -12.45 19.93
N SER A 374 -2.00 -12.50 19.32
CA SER A 374 -1.55 -13.58 18.47
C SER A 374 -0.04 -13.51 18.31
N SER A 375 0.61 -14.62 17.94
CA SER A 375 1.97 -14.58 17.43
C SER A 375 1.99 -13.88 16.06
N TYR A 376 2.91 -12.94 15.92
CA TYR A 376 3.28 -12.29 14.67
C TYR A 376 4.74 -12.62 14.29
N ALA A 377 5.25 -13.79 14.70
CA ALA A 377 6.57 -14.24 14.26
C ALA A 377 6.57 -14.48 12.74
N GLY A 378 7.49 -13.84 12.04
CA GLY A 378 7.61 -13.93 10.58
C GLY A 378 7.52 -12.58 9.89
N TRP A 379 7.44 -12.62 8.56
CA TRP A 379 7.31 -11.43 7.73
C TRP A 379 5.86 -10.98 7.65
N HIS A 380 5.62 -9.68 7.87
CA HIS A 380 4.32 -9.03 7.78
C HIS A 380 4.41 -7.77 6.94
N ASP A 381 3.42 -7.56 6.08
CA ASP A 381 3.23 -6.32 5.33
C ASP A 381 2.34 -5.38 6.16
N LEU A 382 2.94 -4.32 6.70
CA LEU A 382 2.31 -3.32 7.54
C LEU A 382 1.99 -2.09 6.69
N VAL A 383 0.74 -1.62 6.72
CA VAL A 383 0.32 -0.42 5.99
C VAL A 383 -0.54 0.45 6.91
N VAL A 384 -0.22 1.73 7.02
CA VAL A 384 -1.10 2.74 7.61
C VAL A 384 -1.37 3.84 6.60
N THR A 385 -2.63 4.21 6.46
CA THR A 385 -3.08 5.32 5.62
C THR A 385 -3.63 6.43 6.47
N ILE A 386 -3.21 7.66 6.18
CA ILE A 386 -3.62 8.88 6.87
C ILE A 386 -4.24 9.80 5.84
N ASP A 387 -5.55 10.00 5.91
CA ASP A 387 -6.30 10.92 5.07
C ASP A 387 -7.10 11.93 5.92
N ASP A 388 -7.82 12.84 5.27
CA ASP A 388 -8.58 13.90 5.97
C ASP A 388 -9.76 13.37 6.82
N GLY A 389 -10.01 12.08 6.85
CA GLY A 389 -11.14 11.47 7.54
C GLY A 389 -10.77 10.48 8.63
N ALA A 390 -9.67 9.75 8.47
CA ALA A 390 -9.30 8.66 9.37
C ALA A 390 -7.84 8.22 9.24
N ILE A 391 -7.37 7.48 10.24
CA ILE A 391 -6.13 6.71 10.20
C ILE A 391 -6.52 5.22 10.10
N THR A 392 -6.11 4.52 9.05
CA THR A 392 -6.49 3.13 8.83
C THR A 392 -5.28 2.22 8.75
N TYR A 393 -5.26 1.18 9.57
CA TYR A 393 -4.16 0.23 9.69
C TYR A 393 -4.50 -1.10 9.05
N TYR A 394 -3.55 -1.68 8.33
CA TYR A 394 -3.64 -3.01 7.73
C TYR A 394 -2.41 -3.84 8.10
N VAL A 395 -2.62 -5.13 8.33
CA VAL A 395 -1.57 -6.15 8.48
C VAL A 395 -1.87 -7.27 7.49
N ASP A 396 -0.90 -7.60 6.64
CA ASP A 396 -1.02 -8.62 5.59
C ASP A 396 -2.24 -8.43 4.68
N GLY A 397 -2.52 -7.17 4.34
CA GLY A 397 -3.65 -6.81 3.51
C GLY A 397 -5.02 -6.86 4.20
N GLN A 398 -5.09 -7.22 5.48
CA GLN A 398 -6.33 -7.26 6.26
C GLN A 398 -6.47 -5.98 7.10
N LEU A 399 -7.68 -5.43 7.14
CA LEU A 399 -7.98 -4.30 8.03
C LEU A 399 -7.73 -4.71 9.49
N PHE A 400 -6.86 -3.97 10.16
CA PHE A 400 -6.52 -4.18 11.57
C PHE A 400 -7.28 -3.22 12.49
N GLY A 401 -7.36 -1.95 12.11
CA GLY A 401 -8.09 -0.93 12.87
C GLY A 401 -8.30 0.36 12.09
N THR A 402 -9.27 1.17 12.53
CA THR A 402 -9.50 2.52 12.00
C THR A 402 -9.69 3.47 13.17
N HIS A 403 -8.91 4.55 13.20
CA HIS A 403 -8.91 5.55 14.24
C HIS A 403 -9.46 6.89 13.73
N GLY A 404 -10.04 7.68 14.62
CA GLY A 404 -10.79 8.88 14.25
C GLY A 404 -9.93 10.06 13.81
N ALA A 405 -10.56 10.99 13.09
CA ALA A 405 -9.92 12.20 12.56
C ALA A 405 -9.31 13.14 13.61
N GLN A 406 -9.70 13.00 14.89
CA GLN A 406 -9.10 13.78 15.99
C GLN A 406 -7.63 13.44 16.28
N TYR A 407 -7.10 12.38 15.68
CA TYR A 407 -5.71 11.96 15.79
C TYR A 407 -4.90 12.28 14.53
N LEU A 408 -5.41 13.10 13.60
CA LEU A 408 -4.71 13.48 12.37
C LEU A 408 -3.49 14.38 12.66
N PRO A 409 -2.38 14.24 11.93
CA PRO A 409 -1.17 15.00 12.21
C PRO A 409 -1.30 16.46 11.78
N GLU A 410 -1.00 17.42 12.64
CA GLU A 410 -0.90 18.84 12.31
C GLU A 410 0.47 19.21 11.75
N ARG A 411 1.52 18.48 12.13
CA ARG A 411 2.90 18.72 11.72
C ARG A 411 3.52 17.51 11.04
N PRO A 412 4.51 17.72 10.17
CA PRO A 412 5.29 16.62 9.60
C PRO A 412 6.00 15.78 10.67
N MET A 413 6.22 14.50 10.34
CA MET A 413 6.78 13.45 11.18
C MET A 413 8.02 12.85 10.53
N SER A 414 8.79 12.10 11.32
CA SER A 414 9.81 11.15 10.86
C SER A 414 9.23 9.76 10.67
N ILE A 415 9.94 8.90 9.95
CA ILE A 415 9.66 7.44 9.85
C ILE A 415 10.75 6.71 10.62
N ASN A 416 10.34 5.74 11.45
CA ASN A 416 11.22 5.14 12.44
C ASN A 416 11.00 3.63 12.55
N PHE A 417 12.06 2.94 12.88
CA PHE A 417 12.08 1.53 13.27
C PHE A 417 12.91 1.41 14.53
N ASN A 418 12.39 0.79 15.58
CA ASN A 418 13.20 0.50 16.75
C ASN A 418 12.89 -0.88 17.35
N GLN A 419 13.83 -1.35 18.18
CA GLN A 419 13.68 -2.52 19.01
C GLN A 419 14.33 -2.23 20.36
N TRP A 420 13.57 -2.40 21.45
CA TRP A 420 14.01 -2.07 22.79
C TRP A 420 13.30 -2.89 23.86
N LEU A 421 13.89 -2.98 25.05
CA LEU A 421 13.30 -3.65 26.21
C LEU A 421 12.46 -2.68 27.03
N ILE A 422 11.21 -3.03 27.29
CA ILE A 422 10.26 -2.26 28.12
C ILE A 422 10.76 -2.19 29.57
N ASP A 423 11.15 -3.34 30.09
CA ASP A 423 11.70 -3.53 31.44
C ASP A 423 12.54 -4.83 31.50
N LEU A 424 13.05 -5.18 32.67
CA LEU A 424 13.82 -6.41 32.92
C LEU A 424 13.03 -7.40 33.80
N ASN A 425 11.73 -7.27 33.93
CA ASN A 425 10.91 -8.11 34.80
C ASN A 425 10.48 -9.41 34.12
N GLY A 426 10.40 -9.44 32.80
CA GLY A 426 9.97 -10.62 32.04
C GLY A 426 10.95 -11.79 32.13
N GLN A 427 12.27 -11.51 32.26
CA GLN A 427 13.32 -12.51 32.35
C GLN A 427 14.39 -12.12 33.39
N THR A 428 14.65 -13.00 34.35
CA THR A 428 15.59 -12.74 35.46
C THR A 428 16.99 -13.32 35.25
N SER A 429 17.25 -14.02 34.14
CA SER A 429 18.56 -14.60 33.84
C SER A 429 19.62 -13.53 33.58
N THR A 430 20.85 -13.78 34.05
CA THR A 430 22.04 -12.99 33.71
C THR A 430 22.78 -13.55 32.47
N THR A 431 22.30 -14.62 31.88
CA THR A 431 22.82 -15.14 30.61
C THR A 431 22.57 -14.16 29.47
N PRO A 432 23.62 -13.81 28.70
CA PRO A 432 23.45 -12.96 27.52
C PRO A 432 22.41 -13.53 26.52
N ARG A 433 21.58 -12.66 25.98
CA ARG A 433 20.56 -12.98 25.00
C ARG A 433 20.34 -11.84 24.05
N SER A 434 19.89 -12.15 22.83
CA SER A 434 19.63 -11.14 21.80
C SER A 434 18.42 -11.50 20.96
N TYR A 435 17.77 -10.47 20.43
CA TYR A 435 16.58 -10.54 19.58
C TYR A 435 16.83 -9.75 18.30
N ASP A 436 16.30 -10.23 17.19
CA ASP A 436 16.39 -9.58 15.88
C ASP A 436 15.00 -9.16 15.39
N GLN A 437 14.90 -7.93 14.90
CA GLN A 437 13.83 -7.44 14.02
C GLN A 437 14.43 -7.16 12.65
N GLN A 438 13.73 -7.49 11.54
CA GLN A 438 14.23 -7.21 10.20
C GLN A 438 13.22 -6.38 9.39
N VAL A 439 13.74 -5.52 8.54
CA VAL A 439 12.94 -4.67 7.64
C VAL A 439 13.42 -4.86 6.21
N ASP A 440 12.51 -5.26 5.32
CA ASP A 440 12.78 -5.55 3.90
C ASP A 440 12.68 -4.30 3.03
N TYR A 441 11.70 -3.45 3.31
CA TYR A 441 11.53 -2.14 2.64
C TYR A 441 10.70 -1.19 3.50
N VAL A 442 10.78 0.09 3.13
CA VAL A 442 9.82 1.13 3.53
C VAL A 442 9.31 1.87 2.31
N LEU A 443 8.04 2.24 2.34
CA LEU A 443 7.38 3.07 1.33
C LEU A 443 6.55 4.16 2.04
N HIS A 444 6.67 5.40 1.59
CA HIS A 444 5.69 6.45 1.87
C HIS A 444 5.25 7.09 0.56
N VAL A 445 3.96 7.30 0.39
CA VAL A 445 3.38 8.02 -0.75
C VAL A 445 2.56 9.18 -0.22
N LYS A 446 3.11 10.37 -0.41
CA LYS A 446 2.56 11.62 0.12
C LYS A 446 1.19 11.92 -0.46
N ASP A 447 0.24 12.29 0.41
CA ASP A 447 -1.12 12.74 0.07
C ASP A 447 -1.93 11.73 -0.79
N GLN A 448 -1.55 10.45 -0.75
CA GLN A 448 -2.27 9.37 -1.45
C GLN A 448 -2.61 8.22 -0.50
N VAL A 449 -3.83 7.76 -0.56
CA VAL A 449 -4.32 6.57 0.14
C VAL A 449 -4.23 5.38 -0.80
N LEU A 450 -3.25 4.52 -0.58
CA LEU A 450 -3.07 3.29 -1.34
C LEU A 450 -3.64 2.10 -0.56
N THR A 451 -4.28 1.20 -1.25
CA THR A 451 -4.60 -0.12 -0.70
C THR A 451 -3.32 -0.95 -0.50
N PRO A 452 -3.33 -1.97 0.37
CA PRO A 452 -2.18 -2.88 0.50
C PRO A 452 -1.75 -3.54 -0.83
N ALA A 453 -2.68 -3.81 -1.73
CA ALA A 453 -2.37 -4.35 -3.05
C ALA A 453 -1.65 -3.34 -3.96
N GLU A 454 -2.04 -2.06 -3.92
CA GLU A 454 -1.35 -0.98 -4.64
C GLU A 454 0.05 -0.71 -4.06
N VAL A 455 0.22 -0.80 -2.74
CA VAL A 455 1.55 -0.78 -2.09
C VAL A 455 2.41 -1.92 -2.62
N ALA A 456 1.92 -3.16 -2.62
CA ALA A 456 2.66 -4.31 -3.11
C ALA A 456 3.04 -4.19 -4.59
N ALA A 457 2.13 -3.68 -5.44
CA ALA A 457 2.37 -3.44 -6.85
C ALA A 457 3.46 -2.36 -7.07
N LYS A 458 3.42 -1.26 -6.30
CA LYS A 458 4.41 -0.18 -6.38
C LYS A 458 5.80 -0.66 -5.97
N VAL A 459 5.92 -1.39 -4.86
CA VAL A 459 7.18 -2.00 -4.40
C VAL A 459 7.71 -2.98 -5.44
N SER A 460 6.85 -3.84 -6.00
CA SER A 460 7.22 -4.78 -7.07
C SER A 460 7.72 -4.05 -8.32
N GLY A 461 7.12 -2.91 -8.67
CA GLY A 461 7.55 -2.04 -9.76
C GLY A 461 8.97 -1.53 -9.57
N TYR A 462 9.30 -0.96 -8.40
CA TYR A 462 10.64 -0.51 -8.05
C TYR A 462 11.67 -1.64 -8.15
N ARG A 463 11.37 -2.80 -7.57
CA ARG A 463 12.26 -3.97 -7.61
C ARG A 463 12.48 -4.50 -9.03
N THR A 464 11.43 -4.54 -9.85
CA THR A 464 11.52 -4.95 -11.26
C THR A 464 12.39 -3.97 -12.08
N ALA A 465 12.31 -2.68 -11.78
CA ALA A 465 13.14 -1.64 -12.38
C ALA A 465 14.59 -1.61 -11.84
N GLY A 466 14.90 -2.40 -10.79
CA GLY A 466 16.20 -2.35 -10.11
C GLY A 466 16.40 -1.05 -9.30
N THR A 467 15.32 -0.39 -8.90
CA THR A 467 15.35 0.85 -8.12
C THR A 467 15.36 0.51 -6.64
N GLY A 468 16.48 0.72 -5.96
CA GLY A 468 16.62 0.43 -4.52
C GLY A 468 16.26 1.62 -3.63
N PHE A 469 16.26 2.86 -4.17
CA PHE A 469 15.97 4.06 -3.41
C PHE A 469 15.32 5.15 -4.28
N VAL A 470 14.29 5.80 -3.73
CA VAL A 470 13.66 7.03 -4.25
C VAL A 470 13.28 7.92 -3.07
N ASP A 471 13.51 9.21 -3.17
CA ASP A 471 13.00 10.19 -2.20
C ASP A 471 12.63 11.51 -2.91
N GLU A 472 11.36 11.64 -3.26
CA GLU A 472 10.75 12.80 -3.92
C GLU A 472 9.94 13.67 -2.94
N VAL A 473 9.81 13.21 -1.68
CA VAL A 473 9.05 13.96 -0.66
C VAL A 473 9.82 15.21 -0.28
N PRO A 474 9.28 16.43 -0.52
CA PRO A 474 10.01 17.66 -0.25
C PRO A 474 10.25 17.84 1.25
N THR A 475 11.40 18.37 1.58
CA THR A 475 11.61 18.98 2.90
C THR A 475 10.82 20.29 2.91
N SER A 476 9.77 20.38 3.70
CA SER A 476 8.94 21.58 3.88
C SER A 476 9.75 22.77 4.38
#